data_506036cc68cacadc0b6c007d83111f27
#
_entry.id   506036cc68cacadc0b6c007d83111f27
#
_cell.length_a   1.000
_cell.length_b   1.000
_cell.length_c   1.000
_cell.angle_alpha   90.00
_cell.angle_beta   90.00
_cell.angle_gamma   90.00
#
_symmetry.space_group_name_H-M   'P 1'
#
loop_
_entity.id
_entity.type
_entity.pdbx_description
1 polymer ?
#
loop_
_entity_poly.entity_id
_entity_poly.type
_entity_poly.pdbx_seq_one_letter_code
_entity_poly.pdbx_strand_id
1 'polypeptide(L)'
;MARSSNSAALPHNGTPQIKKAIIEGLAKSQNTPLLIGNMAYSFEDKAAQNGAFAVDPERGLNPNFYAKRKLVPFGEYVPSWCGFLGKVVPVGNMKPGLNDKPLNVEIKGKKYKVGAMICYEDIFPELGRKMAANGADMLYVCTNDSWYGREGGAWQHAAHSALQAVATRKPLLRSSNNGLTTVFDQYGRMSVFNTLTDASQKAWDGAPGTSPSPTLDIRNESGRQIDSRTLRPKRASPMLDENSSIYFRGAGFSDVVFYKNFDGVETFYVRYGNWFAYLSVILAFYAIVLKCRKKA
;
A
#
# COMPACT_ATOMS: atom_id res chain seq x y z
N MET A 1 -16.34 24.56 -14.38
CA MET A 1 -16.75 24.23 -12.99
C MET A 1 -17.22 22.77 -12.96
N ALA A 2 -16.37 21.84 -12.61
CA ALA A 2 -16.74 20.44 -12.47
C ALA A 2 -16.79 20.14 -10.96
N ARG A 3 -18.00 19.96 -10.43
CA ARG A 3 -18.22 19.45 -9.08
C ARG A 3 -17.88 17.96 -9.07
N SER A 4 -16.77 17.56 -8.47
CA SER A 4 -16.51 16.17 -8.14
C SER A 4 -17.18 15.87 -6.80
N SER A 5 -18.42 15.41 -6.83
CA SER A 5 -19.09 14.82 -5.67
C SER A 5 -18.77 13.32 -5.60
N ASN A 6 -17.56 12.97 -5.15
CA ASN A 6 -17.26 11.59 -4.80
C ASN A 6 -17.68 11.35 -3.35
N SER A 7 -18.95 11.04 -3.13
CA SER A 7 -19.40 10.48 -1.87
C SER A 7 -19.06 8.98 -1.86
N ALA A 8 -17.89 8.63 -1.32
CA ALA A 8 -17.48 7.25 -1.14
C ALA A 8 -18.32 6.60 -0.03
N ALA A 9 -19.20 5.68 -0.40
CA ALA A 9 -19.87 4.78 0.54
C ALA A 9 -19.11 3.46 0.58
N LEU A 10 -18.85 2.94 1.78
CA LEU A 10 -18.18 1.65 2.00
C LEU A 10 -19.15 0.49 1.70
N PRO A 11 -18.71 -0.63 1.08
CA PRO A 11 -19.60 -1.68 0.62
C PRO A 11 -20.10 -2.67 1.69
N HIS A 12 -21.18 -3.35 1.33
CA HIS A 12 -22.01 -4.25 2.14
C HIS A 12 -21.31 -5.47 2.73
N ASN A 13 -21.37 -5.61 4.04
CA ASN A 13 -21.85 -6.71 4.88
C ASN A 13 -21.64 -6.33 6.35
N GLY A 14 -22.58 -5.69 6.93
CA GLY A 14 -22.52 -4.92 8.16
C GLY A 14 -22.44 -3.45 7.77
N THR A 15 -23.38 -2.69 8.19
CA THR A 15 -23.66 -1.34 7.69
C THR A 15 -22.37 -0.54 7.50
N PRO A 16 -22.13 0.10 6.35
CA PRO A 16 -20.97 0.94 6.07
C PRO A 16 -20.71 1.96 7.17
N GLN A 17 -21.77 2.41 7.82
CA GLN A 17 -21.78 3.32 8.95
C GLN A 17 -21.13 2.75 10.22
N ILE A 18 -21.32 1.46 10.53
CA ILE A 18 -20.68 0.82 11.69
C ILE A 18 -19.17 0.73 11.50
N LYS A 19 -18.71 0.30 10.31
CA LYS A 19 -17.28 0.22 9.99
C LYS A 19 -16.61 1.60 10.06
N LYS A 20 -17.27 2.62 9.49
CA LYS A 20 -16.83 4.01 9.56
C LYS A 20 -16.74 4.48 11.02
N ALA A 21 -17.78 4.29 11.82
CA ALA A 21 -17.81 4.68 13.22
C ALA A 21 -16.70 4.01 14.07
N ILE A 22 -16.43 2.73 13.82
CA ILE A 22 -15.33 2.00 14.50
C ILE A 22 -13.96 2.60 14.16
N ILE A 23 -13.71 2.86 12.89
CA ILE A 23 -12.42 3.39 12.42
C ILE A 23 -12.23 4.83 12.93
N GLU A 24 -13.24 5.67 12.83
CA GLU A 24 -13.19 7.05 13.34
C GLU A 24 -13.07 7.07 14.86
N GLY A 25 -13.81 6.18 15.55
CA GLY A 25 -13.70 6.00 16.99
C GLY A 25 -12.32 5.57 17.44
N LEU A 26 -11.67 4.68 16.70
CA LEU A 26 -10.30 4.24 16.97
C LEU A 26 -9.31 5.39 16.78
N ALA A 27 -9.37 6.12 15.66
CA ALA A 27 -8.52 7.27 15.42
C ALA A 27 -8.66 8.32 16.53
N LYS A 28 -9.88 8.63 16.93
CA LYS A 28 -10.20 9.59 18.00
C LYS A 28 -9.70 9.12 19.37
N SER A 29 -9.95 7.86 19.74
CA SER A 29 -9.56 7.33 21.06
C SER A 29 -8.05 7.28 21.26
N GLN A 30 -7.30 7.06 20.17
CA GLN A 30 -5.85 7.03 20.19
C GLN A 30 -5.21 8.40 19.87
N ASN A 31 -6.02 9.39 19.55
CA ASN A 31 -5.57 10.71 19.06
C ASN A 31 -4.49 10.59 17.98
N THR A 32 -4.72 9.67 17.03
CA THR A 32 -3.72 9.28 16.02
C THR A 32 -4.40 9.10 14.68
N PRO A 33 -3.86 9.70 13.59
CA PRO A 33 -4.40 9.48 12.26
C PRO A 33 -4.13 8.05 11.80
N LEU A 34 -5.05 7.51 11.00
CA LEU A 34 -4.93 6.17 10.42
C LEU A 34 -4.82 6.25 8.90
N LEU A 35 -3.99 5.37 8.34
CA LEU A 35 -3.95 5.05 6.91
C LEU A 35 -4.49 3.63 6.74
N ILE A 36 -5.54 3.48 5.96
CA ILE A 36 -6.22 2.19 5.78
C ILE A 36 -6.46 1.88 4.32
N GLY A 37 -6.34 0.59 3.96
CA GLY A 37 -6.79 0.04 2.69
C GLY A 37 -8.19 -0.54 2.83
N ASN A 38 -9.12 -0.18 1.95
CA ASN A 38 -10.47 -0.73 1.95
C ASN A 38 -11.12 -0.57 0.56
N MET A 39 -12.21 -1.30 0.36
CA MET A 39 -13.06 -1.12 -0.82
C MET A 39 -13.95 0.11 -0.65
N ALA A 40 -14.05 0.92 -1.70
CA ALA A 40 -15.06 1.94 -1.87
C ALA A 40 -16.08 1.49 -2.90
N TYR A 41 -17.32 1.93 -2.76
CA TYR A 41 -18.38 1.69 -3.74
C TYR A 41 -18.99 3.01 -4.16
N SER A 42 -18.99 3.26 -5.46
CA SER A 42 -19.72 4.38 -6.06
C SER A 42 -21.12 3.91 -6.44
N PHE A 43 -22.13 4.46 -5.79
CA PHE A 43 -23.53 4.17 -6.14
C PHE A 43 -23.93 4.76 -7.47
N GLU A 44 -23.36 5.90 -7.85
CA GLU A 44 -23.59 6.57 -9.12
C GLU A 44 -23.08 5.72 -10.28
N ASP A 45 -21.85 5.22 -10.15
CA ASP A 45 -21.23 4.38 -11.19
C ASP A 45 -21.58 2.89 -11.07
N LYS A 46 -22.23 2.47 -10.00
CA LYS A 46 -22.49 1.05 -9.64
C LYS A 46 -21.21 0.21 -9.71
N ALA A 47 -20.10 0.75 -9.24
CA ALA A 47 -18.79 0.12 -9.36
C ALA A 47 -18.01 0.20 -8.04
N ALA A 48 -17.24 -0.86 -7.80
CA ALA A 48 -16.29 -0.90 -6.68
C ALA A 48 -14.94 -0.31 -7.09
N GLN A 49 -14.26 0.30 -6.12
CA GLN A 49 -12.88 0.75 -6.24
C GLN A 49 -12.08 0.26 -5.04
N ASN A 50 -10.87 -0.19 -5.28
CA ASN A 50 -9.94 -0.49 -4.20
C ASN A 50 -9.29 0.83 -3.75
N GLY A 51 -9.42 1.20 -2.48
CA GLY A 51 -9.07 2.53 -1.98
C GLY A 51 -8.07 2.52 -0.84
N ALA A 52 -7.23 3.56 -0.78
CA ALA A 52 -6.44 3.91 0.39
C ALA A 52 -6.96 5.22 0.97
N PHE A 53 -7.23 5.23 2.27
CA PHE A 53 -7.92 6.30 2.97
C PHE A 53 -7.06 6.84 4.11
N ALA A 54 -7.17 8.15 4.36
CA ALA A 54 -6.67 8.78 5.56
C ALA A 54 -7.85 9.07 6.51
N VAL A 55 -7.68 8.78 7.78
CA VAL A 55 -8.66 9.06 8.83
C VAL A 55 -7.99 9.99 9.84
N ASP A 56 -8.59 11.12 10.05
CA ASP A 56 -8.13 12.13 10.99
C ASP A 56 -8.82 11.94 12.35
N PRO A 57 -8.12 12.06 13.49
CA PRO A 57 -8.71 11.85 14.80
C PRO A 57 -9.83 12.85 15.16
N GLU A 58 -9.80 14.07 14.61
CA GLU A 58 -10.78 15.09 14.89
C GLU A 58 -11.84 15.19 13.78
N ARG A 59 -11.40 15.11 12.52
CA ARG A 59 -12.25 15.33 11.33
C ARG A 59 -12.87 14.06 10.77
N GLY A 60 -12.39 12.89 11.24
CA GLY A 60 -12.86 11.57 10.77
C GLY A 60 -12.30 11.19 9.40
N LEU A 61 -13.05 10.36 8.68
CA LEU A 61 -12.65 9.84 7.37
C LEU A 61 -12.56 10.95 6.32
N ASN A 62 -11.38 11.11 5.73
CA ASN A 62 -11.18 12.06 4.64
C ASN A 62 -11.98 11.59 3.40
N PRO A 63 -12.86 12.42 2.85
CA PRO A 63 -13.62 12.06 1.65
C PRO A 63 -12.74 11.90 0.40
N ASN A 64 -11.57 12.54 0.39
CA ASN A 64 -10.60 12.36 -0.68
C ASN A 64 -9.73 11.15 -0.37
N PHE A 65 -9.87 10.11 -1.17
CA PHE A 65 -9.09 8.88 -1.05
C PHE A 65 -8.33 8.61 -2.36
N TYR A 66 -7.31 7.78 -2.26
CA TYR A 66 -6.63 7.25 -3.43
C TYR A 66 -7.34 5.98 -3.89
N ALA A 67 -7.82 5.94 -5.12
CA ALA A 67 -8.35 4.73 -5.73
C ALA A 67 -7.30 4.08 -6.61
N LYS A 68 -7.19 2.75 -6.53
CA LYS A 68 -6.24 1.94 -7.32
C LYS A 68 -6.37 2.24 -8.80
N ARG A 69 -5.27 2.58 -9.45
CA ARG A 69 -5.21 3.01 -10.85
C ARG A 69 -4.83 1.88 -11.80
N LYS A 70 -3.98 0.97 -11.35
CA LYS A 70 -3.54 -0.21 -12.11
C LYS A 70 -4.27 -1.43 -11.57
N LEU A 71 -5.32 -1.84 -12.26
CA LEU A 71 -6.10 -3.01 -11.88
C LEU A 71 -5.44 -4.29 -12.38
N VAL A 72 -5.59 -5.38 -11.60
CA VAL A 72 -5.08 -6.70 -11.96
C VAL A 72 -5.99 -7.33 -13.03
N PRO A 73 -5.46 -7.60 -14.24
CA PRO A 73 -6.22 -8.31 -15.26
C PRO A 73 -6.68 -9.68 -14.74
N PHE A 74 -7.91 -10.06 -15.05
CA PHE A 74 -8.56 -11.30 -14.60
C PHE A 74 -8.72 -11.50 -13.08
N GLY A 75 -8.22 -10.56 -12.28
CA GLY A 75 -8.44 -10.51 -10.83
C GLY A 75 -9.42 -9.43 -10.42
N GLU A 76 -9.31 -8.26 -11.00
CA GLU A 76 -10.13 -7.08 -10.66
C GLU A 76 -10.99 -6.59 -11.85
N TYR A 77 -10.61 -6.93 -13.07
CA TYR A 77 -11.37 -6.64 -14.28
C TYR A 77 -11.09 -7.66 -15.39
N VAL A 78 -12.00 -7.77 -16.35
CA VAL A 78 -11.78 -8.53 -17.60
C VAL A 78 -11.38 -7.54 -18.69
N PRO A 79 -10.21 -7.73 -19.34
CA PRO A 79 -9.80 -6.89 -20.47
C PRO A 79 -10.84 -6.89 -21.60
N SER A 80 -11.08 -5.73 -22.23
CA SER A 80 -12.13 -5.56 -23.25
C SER A 80 -11.98 -6.49 -24.45
N TRP A 81 -10.73 -6.81 -24.84
CA TRP A 81 -10.42 -7.72 -25.94
C TRP A 81 -10.82 -9.19 -25.69
N CYS A 82 -11.07 -9.57 -24.43
CA CYS A 82 -11.56 -10.89 -24.04
C CYS A 82 -12.85 -10.83 -23.22
N GLY A 83 -13.69 -9.83 -23.47
CA GLY A 83 -14.93 -9.59 -22.73
C GLY A 83 -15.90 -10.79 -22.68
N PHE A 84 -15.80 -11.73 -23.64
CA PHE A 84 -16.55 -12.98 -23.63
C PHE A 84 -16.25 -13.86 -22.40
N LEU A 85 -15.05 -13.75 -21.83
CA LEU A 85 -14.67 -14.46 -20.60
C LEU A 85 -15.33 -13.89 -19.34
N GLY A 86 -15.81 -12.64 -19.38
CA GLY A 86 -16.48 -12.00 -18.25
C GLY A 86 -17.77 -12.70 -17.80
N LYS A 87 -18.34 -13.57 -18.63
CA LYS A 87 -19.48 -14.42 -18.29
C LYS A 87 -19.07 -15.72 -17.57
N VAL A 88 -17.82 -16.11 -17.68
CA VAL A 88 -17.29 -17.40 -17.18
C VAL A 88 -16.39 -17.19 -15.97
N VAL A 89 -15.66 -16.09 -15.94
CA VAL A 89 -14.74 -15.76 -14.84
C VAL A 89 -15.47 -14.85 -13.85
N PRO A 90 -15.65 -15.25 -12.59
CA PRO A 90 -16.30 -14.42 -11.56
C PRO A 90 -15.36 -13.30 -11.10
N VAL A 91 -15.02 -12.38 -11.97
CA VAL A 91 -14.16 -11.22 -11.67
C VAL A 91 -15.05 -10.03 -11.32
N GLY A 92 -14.68 -9.33 -10.25
CA GLY A 92 -15.34 -8.09 -9.89
C GLY A 92 -15.16 -7.02 -10.98
N ASN A 93 -16.22 -6.29 -11.27
CA ASN A 93 -16.12 -5.14 -12.18
C ASN A 93 -15.64 -3.93 -11.40
N MET A 94 -14.32 -3.86 -11.16
CA MET A 94 -13.72 -2.71 -10.49
C MET A 94 -13.42 -1.59 -11.49
N LYS A 95 -13.56 -0.35 -11.03
CA LYS A 95 -13.13 0.83 -11.78
C LYS A 95 -11.77 1.33 -11.32
N PRO A 96 -10.87 1.67 -12.25
CA PRO A 96 -9.60 2.30 -11.90
C PRO A 96 -9.83 3.73 -11.39
N GLY A 97 -8.98 4.15 -10.45
CA GLY A 97 -8.90 5.54 -10.02
C GLY A 97 -8.23 6.43 -11.06
N LEU A 98 -8.56 7.70 -11.04
CA LEU A 98 -7.97 8.71 -11.92
C LEU A 98 -7.07 9.69 -11.15
N ASN A 99 -7.20 9.74 -9.82
CA ASN A 99 -6.49 10.70 -8.97
C ASN A 99 -5.09 10.18 -8.63
N ASP A 100 -4.08 11.02 -8.85
CA ASP A 100 -2.66 10.77 -8.49
C ASP A 100 -2.13 11.74 -7.43
N LYS A 101 -3.03 12.42 -6.72
CA LYS A 101 -2.66 13.33 -5.64
C LYS A 101 -2.38 12.57 -4.36
N PRO A 102 -1.30 12.94 -3.63
CA PRO A 102 -1.05 12.40 -2.30
C PRO A 102 -2.18 12.69 -1.31
N LEU A 103 -2.37 11.78 -0.35
CA LEU A 103 -3.27 11.97 0.78
C LEU A 103 -2.67 12.96 1.78
N ASN A 104 -3.48 13.84 2.33
CA ASN A 104 -3.05 14.74 3.40
C ASN A 104 -3.28 14.07 4.75
N VAL A 105 -2.24 14.01 5.57
CA VAL A 105 -2.26 13.45 6.93
C VAL A 105 -1.64 14.45 7.87
N GLU A 106 -2.26 14.71 9.00
CA GLU A 106 -1.72 15.58 10.04
C GLU A 106 -1.30 14.76 11.26
N ILE A 107 -0.04 14.89 11.68
CA ILE A 107 0.53 14.16 12.81
C ILE A 107 1.13 15.19 13.77
N LYS A 108 0.58 15.31 14.97
CA LYS A 108 1.05 16.25 16.00
C LYS A 108 1.23 17.70 15.46
N GLY A 109 0.23 18.17 14.71
CA GLY A 109 0.22 19.52 14.13
C GLY A 109 1.09 19.70 12.88
N LYS A 110 1.83 18.68 12.46
CA LYS A 110 2.63 18.72 11.22
C LYS A 110 1.89 18.00 10.09
N LYS A 111 1.77 18.68 8.95
CA LYS A 111 1.11 18.15 7.75
C LYS A 111 2.09 17.37 6.89
N TYR A 112 1.68 16.18 6.47
CA TYR A 112 2.40 15.31 5.57
C TYR A 112 1.53 14.96 4.37
N LYS A 113 2.17 14.84 3.21
CA LYS A 113 1.57 14.32 1.98
C LYS A 113 2.03 12.89 1.76
N VAL A 114 1.10 11.95 1.74
CA VAL A 114 1.36 10.51 1.63
C VAL A 114 0.95 10.03 0.25
N GLY A 115 1.91 9.61 -0.56
CA GLY A 115 1.68 9.03 -1.88
C GLY A 115 1.27 7.57 -1.76
N ALA A 116 -0.01 7.26 -1.97
CA ALA A 116 -0.52 5.91 -1.82
C ALA A 116 -0.39 5.08 -3.10
N MET A 117 -0.14 3.79 -2.94
CA MET A 117 -0.20 2.73 -3.95
C MET A 117 -0.89 1.51 -3.34
N ILE A 118 -1.59 0.73 -4.15
CA ILE A 118 -2.37 -0.41 -3.65
C ILE A 118 -1.92 -1.70 -4.30
N CYS A 119 -1.50 -2.67 -3.46
CA CYS A 119 -1.06 -3.99 -3.88
C CYS A 119 0.07 -3.88 -4.92
N TYR A 120 -0.02 -4.61 -6.03
CA TYR A 120 1.01 -4.68 -7.06
C TYR A 120 1.32 -3.35 -7.78
N GLU A 121 0.68 -2.26 -7.41
CA GLU A 121 0.98 -0.93 -7.99
C GLU A 121 2.42 -0.49 -7.75
N ASP A 122 3.06 -0.97 -6.71
CA ASP A 122 4.46 -0.66 -6.40
C ASP A 122 5.47 -1.28 -7.39
N ILE A 123 5.04 -2.23 -8.23
CA ILE A 123 5.86 -2.74 -9.34
C ILE A 123 5.96 -1.75 -10.52
N PHE A 124 5.07 -0.74 -10.55
CA PHE A 124 5.05 0.29 -11.59
C PHE A 124 5.81 1.53 -11.13
N PRO A 125 7.07 1.72 -11.54
CA PRO A 125 7.90 2.80 -10.99
C PRO A 125 7.35 4.19 -11.30
N GLU A 126 6.55 4.34 -12.36
CA GLU A 126 5.93 5.61 -12.70
C GLU A 126 4.87 6.08 -11.69
N LEU A 127 4.26 5.17 -10.91
CA LEU A 127 3.26 5.55 -9.90
C LEU A 127 3.92 6.25 -8.72
N GLY A 128 4.95 5.64 -8.11
CA GLY A 128 5.70 6.28 -7.03
C GLY A 128 6.38 7.57 -7.49
N ARG A 129 6.93 7.58 -8.72
CA ARG A 129 7.47 8.79 -9.34
C ARG A 129 6.46 9.92 -9.39
N LYS A 130 5.24 9.67 -9.87
CA LYS A 130 4.17 10.68 -9.96
C LYS A 130 3.76 11.18 -8.57
N MET A 131 3.66 10.30 -7.58
CA MET A 131 3.37 10.70 -6.21
C MET A 131 4.45 11.63 -5.65
N ALA A 132 5.73 11.30 -5.86
CA ALA A 132 6.85 12.12 -5.44
C ALA A 132 6.87 13.48 -6.17
N ALA A 133 6.64 13.50 -7.49
CA ALA A 133 6.54 14.72 -8.28
C ALA A 133 5.36 15.61 -7.87
N ASN A 134 4.26 15.01 -7.39
CA ASN A 134 3.11 15.73 -6.82
C ASN A 134 3.32 16.13 -5.35
N GLY A 135 4.54 16.04 -4.87
CA GLY A 135 4.96 16.56 -3.57
C GLY A 135 4.70 15.63 -2.40
N ALA A 136 4.62 14.32 -2.61
CA ALA A 136 4.57 13.37 -1.50
C ALA A 136 5.83 13.46 -0.64
N ASP A 137 5.66 13.51 0.68
CA ASP A 137 6.76 13.45 1.66
C ASP A 137 7.20 12.01 1.89
N MET A 138 6.25 11.07 1.83
CA MET A 138 6.47 9.64 1.98
C MET A 138 5.54 8.85 1.07
N LEU A 139 5.89 7.60 0.81
CA LEU A 139 5.05 6.65 0.08
C LEU A 139 4.38 5.67 1.05
N TYR A 140 3.23 5.17 0.66
CA TYR A 140 2.47 4.18 1.41
C TYR A 140 1.95 3.09 0.48
N VAL A 141 2.19 1.84 0.82
CA VAL A 141 1.63 0.67 0.12
C VAL A 141 0.75 -0.09 1.08
N CYS A 142 -0.53 -0.23 0.75
CA CYS A 142 -1.41 -1.19 1.41
C CYS A 142 -1.68 -2.38 0.48
N THR A 143 -1.50 -3.58 0.99
CA THR A 143 -1.59 -4.79 0.17
C THR A 143 -2.16 -5.97 0.92
N ASN A 144 -2.67 -6.93 0.14
CA ASN A 144 -3.01 -8.26 0.60
C ASN A 144 -2.24 -9.26 -0.26
N ASP A 145 -1.17 -9.82 0.31
CA ASP A 145 -0.27 -10.73 -0.39
C ASP A 145 -0.69 -12.21 -0.28
N SER A 146 -1.90 -12.51 0.24
CA SER A 146 -2.40 -13.89 0.38
C SER A 146 -2.45 -14.69 -0.92
N TRP A 147 -2.53 -13.97 -2.05
CA TRP A 147 -2.50 -14.57 -3.40
C TRP A 147 -1.19 -15.28 -3.73
N TYR A 148 -0.10 -14.92 -3.07
CA TYR A 148 1.23 -15.49 -3.30
C TYR A 148 1.55 -16.71 -2.42
N GLY A 149 0.62 -17.13 -1.56
CA GLY A 149 0.87 -18.19 -0.58
C GLY A 149 1.94 -17.80 0.44
N ARG A 150 2.66 -18.80 0.97
CA ARG A 150 3.71 -18.61 2.00
C ARG A 150 5.12 -18.58 1.44
N GLU A 151 5.26 -18.64 0.13
CA GLU A 151 6.55 -18.68 -0.54
C GLU A 151 7.20 -17.30 -0.70
N GLY A 152 8.27 -17.22 -1.45
CA GLY A 152 9.04 -16.00 -1.66
C GLY A 152 8.31 -14.84 -2.33
N GLY A 153 7.07 -15.04 -2.81
CA GLY A 153 6.31 -14.01 -3.53
C GLY A 153 6.08 -12.73 -2.74
N ALA A 154 5.79 -12.83 -1.43
CA ALA A 154 5.61 -11.66 -0.58
C ALA A 154 6.91 -10.84 -0.43
N TRP A 155 8.06 -11.51 -0.36
CA TRP A 155 9.38 -10.88 -0.33
C TRP A 155 9.74 -10.22 -1.65
N GLN A 156 9.49 -10.90 -2.77
CA GLN A 156 9.71 -10.35 -4.11
C GLN A 156 8.84 -9.12 -4.34
N HIS A 157 7.57 -9.18 -3.94
CA HIS A 157 6.67 -8.05 -4.04
C HIS A 157 7.17 -6.86 -3.19
N ALA A 158 7.60 -7.09 -1.96
CA ALA A 158 8.14 -6.04 -1.10
C ALA A 158 9.46 -5.43 -1.62
N ALA A 159 10.26 -6.18 -2.37
CA ALA A 159 11.48 -5.65 -2.99
C ALA A 159 11.20 -4.49 -3.96
N HIS A 160 10.04 -4.50 -4.65
CA HIS A 160 9.63 -3.37 -5.49
C HIS A 160 9.37 -2.11 -4.67
N SER A 161 8.80 -2.25 -3.47
CA SER A 161 8.64 -1.11 -2.55
C SER A 161 10.00 -0.50 -2.16
N ALA A 162 11.03 -1.31 -1.91
CA ALA A 162 12.38 -0.81 -1.66
C ALA A 162 12.94 -0.01 -2.85
N LEU A 163 12.74 -0.52 -4.07
CA LEU A 163 13.15 0.19 -5.30
C LEU A 163 12.42 1.52 -5.48
N GLN A 164 11.12 1.59 -5.15
CA GLN A 164 10.35 2.84 -5.16
C GLN A 164 10.93 3.86 -4.17
N ALA A 165 11.27 3.44 -2.95
CA ALA A 165 11.87 4.32 -1.95
C ALA A 165 13.21 4.89 -2.42
N VAL A 166 14.08 4.05 -3.01
CA VAL A 166 15.38 4.48 -3.55
C VAL A 166 15.20 5.43 -4.74
N ALA A 167 14.34 5.08 -5.69
CA ALA A 167 14.15 5.84 -6.91
C ALA A 167 13.57 7.25 -6.65
N THR A 168 12.71 7.37 -5.66
CA THR A 168 12.04 8.62 -5.32
C THR A 168 12.71 9.40 -4.20
N ARG A 169 13.62 8.78 -3.45
CA ARG A 169 14.20 9.30 -2.19
C ARG A 169 13.12 9.69 -1.19
N LYS A 170 12.04 8.91 -1.15
CA LYS A 170 10.97 9.03 -0.16
C LYS A 170 10.92 7.78 0.70
N PRO A 171 10.80 7.88 2.03
CA PRO A 171 10.57 6.70 2.84
C PRO A 171 9.25 6.06 2.44
N LEU A 172 9.19 4.73 2.48
CA LEU A 172 8.00 3.99 2.08
C LEU A 172 7.54 3.08 3.22
N LEU A 173 6.30 3.30 3.64
CA LEU A 173 5.60 2.44 4.59
C LEU A 173 4.80 1.39 3.81
N ARG A 174 5.10 0.11 4.06
CA ARG A 174 4.35 -1.02 3.51
C ARG A 174 3.55 -1.69 4.62
N SER A 175 2.24 -1.71 4.46
CA SER A 175 1.32 -2.41 5.35
C SER A 175 0.66 -3.56 4.60
N SER A 176 0.94 -4.78 5.01
CA SER A 176 0.38 -5.98 4.40
C SER A 176 -0.55 -6.68 5.38
N ASN A 177 -1.74 -7.03 4.91
CA ASN A 177 -2.68 -7.86 5.65
C ASN A 177 -2.15 -9.31 5.77
N ASN A 178 -1.47 -9.80 4.74
CA ASN A 178 -0.79 -11.10 4.73
C ASN A 178 0.46 -10.97 3.86
N GLY A 179 1.63 -10.98 4.49
CA GLY A 179 2.90 -10.77 3.82
C GLY A 179 3.82 -9.83 4.60
N LEU A 180 4.78 -9.24 3.90
CA LEU A 180 5.80 -8.42 4.53
C LEU A 180 5.27 -7.02 4.87
N THR A 181 5.15 -6.72 6.16
CA THR A 181 4.93 -5.37 6.69
C THR A 181 6.28 -4.78 7.11
N THR A 182 6.64 -3.63 6.57
CA THR A 182 7.93 -2.99 6.85
C THR A 182 7.92 -1.51 6.49
N VAL A 183 8.97 -0.80 6.90
CA VAL A 183 9.28 0.56 6.45
C VAL A 183 10.62 0.50 5.72
N PHE A 184 10.66 1.04 4.51
CA PHE A 184 11.89 1.27 3.77
C PHE A 184 12.32 2.74 3.94
N ASP A 185 13.56 2.96 4.30
CA ASP A 185 14.12 4.32 4.30
C ASP A 185 14.45 4.79 2.86
N GLN A 186 14.91 6.01 2.73
CA GLN A 186 15.25 6.63 1.44
C GLN A 186 16.46 5.98 0.72
N TYR A 187 17.13 5.05 1.38
CA TYR A 187 18.19 4.20 0.82
C TYR A 187 17.69 2.79 0.49
N GLY A 188 16.43 2.47 0.75
CA GLY A 188 15.84 1.15 0.54
C GLY A 188 16.14 0.14 1.64
N ARG A 189 16.66 0.58 2.79
CA ARG A 189 16.93 -0.28 3.93
C ARG A 189 15.68 -0.45 4.76
N MET A 190 15.46 -1.65 5.26
CA MET A 190 14.32 -1.96 6.13
C MET A 190 14.57 -1.43 7.55
N SER A 191 13.56 -0.78 8.11
CA SER A 191 13.58 -0.31 9.50
C SER A 191 13.44 -1.47 10.48
N VAL A 192 13.98 -1.28 11.68
CA VAL A 192 13.82 -2.20 12.80
C VAL A 192 12.46 -1.96 13.45
N PHE A 193 11.75 -3.05 13.72
CA PHE A 193 10.47 -3.05 14.41
C PHE A 193 10.60 -3.58 15.84
N ASN A 194 9.83 -2.99 16.74
CA ASN A 194 9.47 -3.61 18.00
C ASN A 194 8.12 -4.29 17.81
N THR A 195 8.11 -5.61 17.76
CA THR A 195 6.92 -6.40 17.39
C THR A 195 6.27 -6.96 18.64
N LEU A 196 4.94 -6.81 18.73
CA LEU A 196 4.07 -7.45 19.69
C LEU A 196 3.29 -8.55 18.97
N THR A 197 3.52 -9.79 19.34
CA THR A 197 2.83 -10.93 18.74
C THR A 197 1.91 -11.60 19.77
N ASP A 198 0.82 -12.18 19.27
CA ASP A 198 -0.02 -13.04 20.07
C ASP A 198 0.56 -14.46 20.03
N ALA A 199 1.16 -14.90 21.13
CA ALA A 199 1.80 -16.20 21.27
C ALA A 199 0.80 -17.38 21.12
N SER A 200 -0.51 -17.14 21.28
CA SER A 200 -1.54 -18.17 21.13
C SER A 200 -1.90 -18.50 19.70
N GLN A 201 -1.33 -17.82 18.73
CA GLN A 201 -1.79 -17.88 17.35
C GLN A 201 -1.09 -18.95 16.53
N LYS A 202 -1.88 -19.93 16.07
CA LYS A 202 -1.50 -20.79 14.94
C LYS A 202 -1.30 -19.92 13.70
N ALA A 203 -0.16 -20.08 13.05
CA ALA A 203 0.11 -19.37 11.80
C ALA A 203 -1.04 -19.65 10.81
N TRP A 204 -1.53 -18.58 10.19
CA TRP A 204 -2.52 -18.68 9.13
C TRP A 204 -1.96 -19.50 7.95
N ASP A 205 -2.72 -20.45 7.42
CA ASP A 205 -2.28 -21.37 6.38
C ASP A 205 -2.24 -20.77 4.97
N GLY A 206 -2.70 -19.51 4.83
CA GLY A 206 -2.69 -18.81 3.56
C GLY A 206 -3.78 -19.24 2.60
N ALA A 207 -4.74 -20.07 3.01
CA ALA A 207 -5.80 -20.52 2.13
C ALA A 207 -6.69 -19.35 1.65
N PRO A 208 -6.98 -19.25 0.34
CA PRO A 208 -7.87 -18.23 -0.17
C PRO A 208 -9.25 -18.29 0.50
N GLY A 209 -9.75 -17.15 0.96
CA GLY A 209 -11.07 -17.05 1.60
C GLY A 209 -11.11 -17.23 3.11
N THR A 210 -10.02 -17.64 3.75
CA THR A 210 -9.90 -17.71 5.21
C THR A 210 -9.26 -16.42 5.74
N SER A 211 -10.04 -15.37 5.95
CA SER A 211 -9.55 -14.20 6.69
C SER A 211 -9.53 -14.50 8.19
N PRO A 212 -8.44 -14.24 8.90
CA PRO A 212 -8.46 -14.29 10.36
C PRO A 212 -9.46 -13.25 10.89
N SER A 213 -10.15 -13.61 11.97
CA SER A 213 -11.12 -12.73 12.63
C SER A 213 -10.48 -11.36 12.95
N PRO A 214 -11.18 -10.24 12.72
CA PRO A 214 -10.61 -8.88 12.83
C PRO A 214 -10.36 -8.39 14.26
N THR A 215 -10.64 -9.18 15.28
CA THR A 215 -10.43 -8.79 16.67
C THR A 215 -9.04 -9.18 17.13
N LEU A 216 -8.21 -8.18 17.35
CA LEU A 216 -6.93 -8.34 18.07
C LEU A 216 -7.26 -8.55 19.56
N ASP A 217 -7.64 -9.75 19.94
CA ASP A 217 -7.83 -10.13 21.33
C ASP A 217 -6.51 -10.73 21.81
N ILE A 218 -5.67 -9.90 22.39
CA ILE A 218 -4.38 -10.33 22.93
C ILE A 218 -4.64 -11.04 24.26
N ARG A 219 -4.76 -12.37 24.21
CA ARG A 219 -4.92 -13.22 25.39
C ARG A 219 -3.75 -14.18 25.50
N ASN A 220 -3.33 -14.50 26.73
CA ASN A 220 -2.38 -15.57 26.96
C ASN A 220 -3.03 -16.96 26.77
N GLU A 221 -2.24 -18.02 26.82
CA GLU A 221 -2.70 -19.42 26.66
C GLU A 221 -3.81 -19.81 27.65
N SER A 222 -3.95 -19.11 28.77
CA SER A 222 -5.02 -19.28 29.77
C SER A 222 -6.24 -18.40 29.50
N GLY A 223 -6.34 -17.73 28.34
CA GLY A 223 -7.47 -16.88 27.96
C GLY A 223 -7.54 -15.53 28.70
N ARG A 224 -6.52 -15.18 29.45
CA ARG A 224 -6.45 -13.92 30.20
C ARG A 224 -5.97 -12.79 29.27
N GLN A 225 -6.66 -11.67 29.29
CA GLN A 225 -6.25 -10.48 28.54
C GLN A 225 -4.83 -10.06 28.97
N ILE A 226 -3.92 -9.94 28.00
CA ILE A 226 -2.53 -9.54 28.27
C ILE A 226 -2.46 -8.00 28.28
N ASP A 227 -1.94 -7.45 29.37
CA ASP A 227 -1.57 -6.03 29.40
C ASP A 227 -0.41 -5.82 28.41
N SER A 228 -0.63 -5.00 27.39
CA SER A 228 0.37 -4.66 26.38
C SER A 228 1.69 -4.13 26.96
N ARG A 229 1.67 -3.63 28.22
CA ARG A 229 2.87 -3.18 28.94
C ARG A 229 3.78 -4.31 29.41
N THR A 230 3.26 -5.55 29.49
CA THR A 230 4.03 -6.72 29.94
C THR A 230 4.64 -7.51 28.79
N LEU A 231 4.24 -7.24 27.56
CA LEU A 231 4.79 -7.90 26.38
C LEU A 231 6.21 -7.38 26.12
N ARG A 232 7.18 -8.29 26.08
CA ARG A 232 8.54 -7.95 25.67
C ARG A 232 8.58 -7.88 24.13
N PRO A 233 8.79 -6.69 23.55
CA PRO A 233 8.85 -6.57 22.11
C PRO A 233 10.09 -7.26 21.56
N LYS A 234 9.93 -8.08 20.54
CA LYS A 234 11.04 -8.58 19.73
C LYS A 234 11.45 -7.48 18.75
N ARG A 235 12.74 -7.18 18.71
CA ARG A 235 13.30 -6.25 17.71
C ARG A 235 13.73 -7.04 16.47
N ALA A 236 13.17 -6.71 15.33
CA ALA A 236 13.49 -7.35 14.07
C ALA A 236 13.31 -6.39 12.89
N SER A 237 14.02 -6.64 11.82
CA SER A 237 13.83 -6.01 10.52
C SER A 237 13.68 -7.12 9.49
N PRO A 238 12.51 -7.26 8.91
CA PRO A 238 11.23 -6.55 9.07
C PRO A 238 10.42 -6.96 10.31
N MET A 239 9.11 -6.62 10.35
CA MET A 239 8.21 -7.05 11.40
C MET A 239 8.02 -8.57 11.35
N LEU A 240 8.48 -9.28 12.37
CA LEU A 240 8.49 -10.74 12.47
C LEU A 240 7.91 -11.21 13.79
N ASP A 241 7.35 -12.42 13.82
CA ASP A 241 6.97 -13.10 15.05
C ASP A 241 8.18 -13.74 15.77
N GLU A 242 7.93 -14.48 16.83
CA GLU A 242 8.97 -15.20 17.60
C GLU A 242 9.70 -16.28 16.79
N ASN A 243 9.02 -16.86 15.78
CA ASN A 243 9.56 -17.87 14.86
C ASN A 243 10.23 -17.25 13.63
N SER A 244 10.41 -15.92 13.62
CA SER A 244 10.96 -15.17 12.48
C SER A 244 10.10 -15.25 11.22
N SER A 245 8.79 -15.47 11.36
CA SER A 245 7.81 -15.50 10.28
C SER A 245 7.18 -14.13 10.08
N ILE A 246 6.84 -13.81 8.81
CA ILE A 246 6.02 -12.65 8.43
C ILE A 246 4.52 -12.98 8.47
N TYR A 247 4.15 -14.23 8.64
CA TYR A 247 2.76 -14.72 8.62
C TYR A 247 2.24 -14.89 10.05
N PHE A 248 1.93 -13.78 10.69
CA PHE A 248 1.42 -13.78 12.05
C PHE A 248 0.38 -12.66 12.25
N ARG A 249 -0.34 -12.72 13.35
CA ARG A 249 -1.18 -11.63 13.83
C ARG A 249 -0.45 -10.87 14.93
N GLY A 250 -0.33 -9.57 14.78
CA GLY A 250 0.38 -8.77 15.76
C GLY A 250 0.36 -7.29 15.43
N ALA A 251 1.06 -6.53 16.24
CA ALA A 251 1.31 -5.11 16.03
C ALA A 251 2.80 -4.85 16.09
N GLY A 252 3.26 -3.86 15.36
CA GLY A 252 4.66 -3.45 15.36
C GLY A 252 4.78 -1.93 15.41
N PHE A 253 5.87 -1.48 16.02
CA PHE A 253 6.24 -0.07 16.11
C PHE A 253 7.58 0.14 15.43
N SER A 254 7.65 1.12 14.56
CA SER A 254 8.89 1.50 13.89
C SER A 254 8.90 3.00 13.60
N ASP A 255 10.08 3.55 13.51
CA ASP A 255 10.28 4.93 13.10
C ASP A 255 10.30 5.05 11.58
N VAL A 256 9.66 6.11 11.06
CA VAL A 256 9.84 6.55 9.69
C VAL A 256 10.88 7.65 9.68
N VAL A 257 12.06 7.33 9.15
CA VAL A 257 13.20 8.25 9.15
C VAL A 257 13.18 9.11 7.90
N PHE A 258 13.25 10.43 8.10
CA PHE A 258 13.46 11.41 7.04
C PHE A 258 14.88 11.94 7.12
N TYR A 259 15.71 11.60 6.15
CA TYR A 259 17.09 12.09 6.11
C TYR A 259 17.14 13.51 5.55
N LYS A 260 17.73 14.43 6.30
CA LYS A 260 17.82 15.87 5.94
C LYS A 260 18.49 16.13 4.60
N ASN A 261 19.44 15.29 4.20
CA ASN A 261 20.12 15.42 2.90
C ASN A 261 19.20 15.15 1.70
N PHE A 262 17.97 14.69 1.93
CA PHE A 262 16.95 14.52 0.90
C PHE A 262 15.78 15.49 1.03
N ASP A 263 15.82 16.42 1.98
CA ASP A 263 14.79 17.44 2.14
C ASP A 263 14.77 18.35 0.88
N GLY A 264 13.61 18.44 0.24
CA GLY A 264 13.42 19.21 -1.00
C GLY A 264 14.15 18.66 -2.22
N VAL A 265 14.84 17.51 -2.12
CA VAL A 265 15.57 16.92 -3.25
C VAL A 265 14.59 16.15 -4.14
N GLU A 266 14.55 16.54 -5.39
CA GLU A 266 13.90 15.78 -6.46
C GLU A 266 14.96 14.96 -7.19
N THR A 267 14.78 13.64 -7.24
CA THR A 267 15.74 12.78 -7.94
C THR A 267 15.68 13.02 -9.45
N PHE A 268 16.79 12.72 -10.14
CA PHE A 268 16.82 12.79 -11.60
C PHE A 268 15.73 11.94 -12.25
N TYR A 269 15.46 10.76 -11.66
CA TYR A 269 14.37 9.89 -12.11
C TYR A 269 12.99 10.54 -11.89
N VAL A 270 12.74 11.17 -10.75
CA VAL A 270 11.47 11.84 -10.49
C VAL A 270 11.21 12.94 -11.53
N ARG A 271 12.24 13.71 -11.86
CA ARG A 271 12.16 14.81 -12.81
C ARG A 271 12.01 14.35 -14.27
N TYR A 272 12.85 13.43 -14.72
CA TYR A 272 12.97 13.07 -16.14
C TYR A 272 12.39 11.69 -16.50
N GLY A 273 11.96 10.90 -15.51
CA GLY A 273 11.35 9.58 -15.73
C GLY A 273 12.29 8.60 -16.43
N ASN A 274 11.80 7.91 -17.44
CA ASN A 274 12.50 6.85 -18.16
C ASN A 274 13.47 7.37 -19.24
N TRP A 275 14.08 8.53 -19.01
CA TRP A 275 14.99 9.17 -19.99
C TRP A 275 16.07 8.24 -20.50
N PHE A 276 16.64 7.41 -19.62
CA PHE A 276 17.71 6.47 -19.99
C PHE A 276 17.22 5.41 -20.97
N ALA A 277 16.01 4.89 -20.77
CA ALA A 277 15.39 3.95 -21.70
C ALA A 277 15.17 4.59 -23.09
N TYR A 278 14.67 5.82 -23.13
CA TYR A 278 14.49 6.55 -24.39
C TYR A 278 15.81 6.82 -25.08
N LEU A 279 16.82 7.27 -24.34
CA LEU A 279 18.17 7.45 -24.90
C LEU A 279 18.74 6.15 -25.44
N SER A 280 18.57 5.04 -24.72
CA SER A 280 19.05 3.72 -25.17
C SER A 280 18.40 3.28 -26.48
N VAL A 281 17.08 3.51 -26.62
CA VAL A 281 16.33 3.21 -27.85
C VAL A 281 16.85 4.08 -29.02
N ILE A 282 17.05 5.38 -28.77
CA ILE A 282 17.58 6.31 -29.80
C ILE A 282 18.99 5.87 -30.27
N LEU A 283 19.87 5.54 -29.32
CA LEU A 283 21.23 5.08 -29.64
C LEU A 283 21.23 3.75 -30.41
N ALA A 284 20.36 2.80 -30.00
CA ALA A 284 20.21 1.53 -30.71
C ALA A 284 19.71 1.75 -32.14
N PHE A 285 18.71 2.60 -32.32
CA PHE A 285 18.21 2.95 -33.67
C PHE A 285 19.29 3.60 -34.53
N TYR A 286 20.03 4.58 -33.94
CA TYR A 286 21.14 5.22 -34.64
C TYR A 286 22.22 4.22 -35.09
N ALA A 287 22.61 3.27 -34.22
CA ALA A 287 23.55 2.24 -34.55
C ALA A 287 23.08 1.33 -35.72
N ILE A 288 21.80 0.98 -35.75
CA ILE A 288 21.18 0.23 -36.83
C ILE A 288 21.27 1.02 -38.15
N VAL A 289 20.90 2.29 -38.14
CA VAL A 289 20.97 3.17 -39.34
C VAL A 289 22.40 3.25 -39.89
N LEU A 290 23.38 3.45 -38.99
CA LEU A 290 24.79 3.47 -39.39
C LEU A 290 25.25 2.14 -40.04
N LYS A 291 24.80 1.02 -39.50
CA LYS A 291 25.12 -0.32 -40.04
C LYS A 291 24.49 -0.52 -41.44
N CYS A 292 23.25 -0.07 -41.62
CA CYS A 292 22.59 -0.13 -42.94
C CYS A 292 23.28 0.75 -43.97
N ARG A 293 23.72 1.97 -43.60
CA ARG A 293 24.44 2.86 -44.51
C ARG A 293 25.81 2.33 -44.93
N LYS A 294 26.47 1.51 -44.13
CA LYS A 294 27.78 0.87 -44.50
C LYS A 294 27.62 -0.32 -45.44
N LYS A 295 26.39 -0.83 -45.62
CA LYS A 295 26.12 -1.96 -46.53
C LYS A 295 25.51 -1.53 -47.87
N ALA A 296 25.08 -0.28 -47.98
CA ALA A 296 24.70 0.39 -49.23
C ALA A 296 25.88 1.13 -49.83
#